data_48823504db5b2063a50b7529a57506a7
#
_entry.id   48823504db5b2063a50b7529a57506a7
#
_cell.length_a   1.000
_cell.length_b   1.000
_cell.length_c   1.000
_cell.angle_alpha   90.00
_cell.angle_beta   90.00
_cell.angle_gamma   90.00
#
_symmetry.space_group_name_H-M   'P 1'
#
loop_
_entity.id
_entity.type
_entity.pdbx_description
1 polymer ?
#
loop_
_entity_poly.entity_id
_entity_poly.type
_entity_poly.pdbx_seq_one_letter_code
_entity_poly.pdbx_strand_id
1 'polypeptide(L)'
;MKSPLHCFLSAIVVIVFSLSVSTLNVEGQGQTIPYDKIEILTDKIAPNLYMLSGSENVDPGHPDGAGGRIGVLAGPDGIFMVDAQYLQVGDKVISAVRKIDPGPIRFLVNTHIHPDHTAGNATFAKLGAVILAREELREGMLRTAGGDPARLPVITYGMGEPLKLRMNGETVELIPVRAAHTGGDTMIRFVNADVIMVGDFYRNFGYPFIDVANGGSLKGALEALDLTMKIAGPNTKLIPGHGTYIKRTDIVPYRDMILGVQAKVQQMIAQGKSETEVLAAKVTAPYDAKVPGGLLPAGNGTSADRFVRMVYQQLKDGK
;
A
#
# COMPACT_ATOMS: atom_id res chain seq x y z
N MET A 1 86.35 14.11 6.91
CA MET A 1 85.46 14.27 5.70
C MET A 1 84.09 13.82 6.10
N LYS A 2 83.16 14.75 6.25
CA LYS A 2 81.81 14.53 6.75
C LYS A 2 80.88 14.42 5.54
N SER A 3 80.13 13.31 5.46
CA SER A 3 79.05 13.10 4.45
C SER A 3 77.72 13.58 5.01
N PRO A 4 76.87 14.34 4.24
CA PRO A 4 75.58 14.78 4.75
C PRO A 4 74.50 13.74 4.48
N LEU A 5 73.70 13.51 5.49
CA LEU A 5 72.51 12.67 5.54
C LEU A 5 71.36 13.39 4.85
N HIS A 6 70.80 12.84 3.76
CA HIS A 6 69.62 13.35 3.14
C HIS A 6 68.35 12.75 3.79
N CYS A 7 67.57 13.62 4.41
CA CYS A 7 66.28 13.27 4.99
C CYS A 7 65.22 13.39 3.90
N PHE A 8 64.65 12.26 3.45
CA PHE A 8 63.49 12.24 2.56
C PHE A 8 62.22 12.37 3.40
N LEU A 9 61.55 13.52 3.30
CA LEU A 9 60.16 13.70 3.80
C LEU A 9 59.19 13.09 2.77
N SER A 10 58.61 11.95 3.13
CA SER A 10 57.47 11.39 2.36
C SER A 10 56.18 12.09 2.79
N ALA A 11 55.61 12.90 1.93
CA ALA A 11 54.28 13.50 2.11
C ALA A 11 53.22 12.43 1.84
N ILE A 12 52.48 12.03 2.87
CA ILE A 12 51.32 11.18 2.75
C ILE A 12 50.16 12.07 2.34
N VAL A 13 49.70 11.96 1.09
CA VAL A 13 48.48 12.58 0.60
C VAL A 13 47.30 11.70 1.02
N VAL A 14 46.54 12.13 2.03
CA VAL A 14 45.30 11.49 2.43
C VAL A 14 44.21 12.00 1.49
N ILE A 15 43.83 11.18 0.52
CA ILE A 15 42.66 11.47 -0.33
C ILE A 15 41.40 11.06 0.48
N VAL A 16 40.69 12.06 1.01
CA VAL A 16 39.37 11.87 1.61
C VAL A 16 38.35 11.74 0.48
N PHE A 17 37.94 10.51 0.20
CA PHE A 17 36.78 10.25 -0.65
C PHE A 17 35.51 10.60 0.15
N SER A 18 34.92 11.77 -0.13
CA SER A 18 33.59 12.10 0.32
C SER A 18 32.58 11.26 -0.48
N LEU A 19 32.11 10.16 0.10
CA LEU A 19 30.92 9.47 -0.42
C LEU A 19 29.70 10.38 -0.18
N SER A 20 29.30 11.10 -1.22
CA SER A 20 28.00 11.73 -1.27
C SER A 20 26.96 10.62 -1.40
N VAL A 21 26.32 10.25 -0.28
CA VAL A 21 25.12 9.43 -0.30
C VAL A 21 24.02 10.33 -0.87
N SER A 22 23.77 10.20 -2.16
CA SER A 22 22.59 10.78 -2.78
C SER A 22 21.39 9.98 -2.27
N THR A 23 20.71 10.53 -1.28
CA THR A 23 19.35 10.11 -0.94
C THR A 23 18.50 10.43 -2.17
N LEU A 24 18.12 9.42 -2.91
CA LEU A 24 17.07 9.54 -3.91
C LEU A 24 15.75 9.80 -3.15
N ASN A 25 15.50 11.06 -2.88
CA ASN A 25 14.16 11.52 -2.59
C ASN A 25 13.34 11.33 -3.88
N VAL A 26 12.53 10.29 -3.93
CA VAL A 26 11.42 10.18 -4.87
C VAL A 26 10.32 11.10 -4.34
N GLU A 27 10.58 12.40 -4.41
CA GLU A 27 9.56 13.43 -4.23
C GLU A 27 8.82 13.61 -5.57
N GLY A 28 7.65 13.00 -5.68
CA GLY A 28 6.59 13.59 -6.49
C GLY A 28 6.32 14.99 -5.94
N GLN A 29 6.36 16.03 -6.77
CA GLN A 29 6.32 17.45 -6.41
C GLN A 29 5.33 17.74 -5.26
N GLY A 30 5.82 17.91 -4.16
CA GLY A 30 5.79 18.54 -2.89
C GLY A 30 4.55 19.33 -2.52
N GLN A 31 3.36 18.75 -2.39
CA GLN A 31 2.45 19.25 -1.36
C GLN A 31 2.71 18.42 -0.11
N THR A 32 3.29 19.06 0.91
CA THR A 32 3.51 18.44 2.22
C THR A 32 2.14 18.12 2.82
N ILE A 33 1.93 16.86 3.24
CA ILE A 33 0.69 16.46 3.92
C ILE A 33 0.61 17.22 5.25
N PRO A 34 -0.44 18.02 5.51
CA PRO A 34 -0.62 18.71 6.78
C PRO A 34 -1.19 17.73 7.81
N TYR A 35 -0.35 16.85 8.35
CA TYR A 35 -0.74 15.78 9.29
C TYR A 35 -1.47 16.28 10.54
N ASP A 36 -1.19 17.52 10.98
CA ASP A 36 -1.87 18.19 12.09
C ASP A 36 -3.37 18.39 11.81
N LYS A 37 -3.76 18.57 10.54
CA LYS A 37 -5.15 18.77 10.11
C LYS A 37 -5.91 17.46 9.84
N ILE A 38 -5.23 16.32 9.79
CA ILE A 38 -5.92 15.04 9.61
C ILE A 38 -6.71 14.72 10.87
N GLU A 39 -8.01 14.56 10.74
CA GLU A 39 -8.89 13.99 11.75
C GLU A 39 -9.09 12.51 11.50
N ILE A 40 -9.21 11.70 12.56
CA ILE A 40 -9.52 10.27 12.43
C ILE A 40 -11.02 10.09 12.65
N LEU A 41 -11.68 9.69 11.58
CA LEU A 41 -13.10 9.38 11.54
C LEU A 41 -13.30 7.90 11.90
N THR A 42 -14.40 7.58 12.56
CA THR A 42 -14.74 6.20 12.98
C THR A 42 -16.09 5.81 12.44
N ASP A 43 -16.16 4.71 11.70
CA ASP A 43 -17.37 4.13 11.16
C ASP A 43 -17.58 2.72 11.74
N LYS A 44 -18.77 2.45 12.30
CA LYS A 44 -19.12 1.14 12.83
C LYS A 44 -19.66 0.25 11.73
N ILE A 45 -18.92 -0.79 11.38
CA ILE A 45 -19.23 -1.68 10.24
C ILE A 45 -20.08 -2.88 10.67
N ALA A 46 -19.80 -3.44 11.85
CA ALA A 46 -20.52 -4.55 12.45
C ALA A 46 -20.52 -4.38 14.01
N PRO A 47 -21.16 -5.24 14.79
CA PRO A 47 -21.30 -5.05 16.25
C PRO A 47 -19.99 -4.75 16.98
N ASN A 48 -18.88 -5.34 16.57
CA ASN A 48 -17.56 -5.21 17.18
C ASN A 48 -16.45 -4.90 16.16
N LEU A 49 -16.82 -4.59 14.91
CA LEU A 49 -15.90 -4.23 13.82
C LEU A 49 -16.09 -2.76 13.44
N TYR A 50 -15.02 -2.01 13.45
CA TYR A 50 -14.98 -0.58 13.13
C TYR A 50 -13.94 -0.32 12.04
N MET A 51 -14.15 0.76 11.30
CA MET A 51 -13.23 1.27 10.29
C MET A 51 -12.82 2.69 10.66
N LEU A 52 -11.52 2.94 10.71
CA LEU A 52 -10.99 4.29 10.85
C LEU A 52 -10.49 4.79 9.50
N SER A 53 -10.68 6.07 9.22
CA SER A 53 -10.12 6.77 8.05
C SER A 53 -9.67 8.17 8.44
N GLY A 54 -8.69 8.71 7.72
CA GLY A 54 -8.39 10.12 7.81
C GLY A 54 -9.45 10.97 7.10
N SER A 55 -9.53 12.25 7.46
CA SER A 55 -10.45 13.21 6.84
C SER A 55 -10.13 13.43 5.36
N GLU A 56 -11.19 13.72 4.57
CA GLU A 56 -11.11 14.02 3.15
C GLU A 56 -10.43 15.37 2.86
N ASN A 57 -9.87 15.53 1.67
CA ASN A 57 -9.29 16.77 1.14
C ASN A 57 -8.11 17.36 1.96
N VAL A 58 -7.45 16.52 2.76
CA VAL A 58 -6.28 16.91 3.56
C VAL A 58 -4.99 16.34 2.97
N ASP A 59 -5.04 15.12 2.44
CA ASP A 59 -3.92 14.45 1.80
C ASP A 59 -4.04 14.58 0.28
N PRO A 60 -3.13 15.31 -0.40
CA PRO A 60 -3.20 15.47 -1.85
C PRO A 60 -3.04 14.15 -2.63
N GLY A 61 -2.38 13.16 -2.04
CA GLY A 61 -2.23 11.82 -2.63
C GLY A 61 -3.51 10.98 -2.50
N HIS A 62 -4.30 11.25 -1.47
CA HIS A 62 -5.52 10.54 -1.12
C HIS A 62 -6.63 11.54 -0.72
N PRO A 63 -7.16 12.31 -1.69
CA PRO A 63 -8.14 13.37 -1.40
C PRO A 63 -9.48 12.83 -0.88
N ASP A 64 -9.75 11.56 -1.12
CA ASP A 64 -10.93 10.80 -0.69
C ASP A 64 -10.81 10.21 0.74
N GLY A 65 -9.69 10.50 1.44
CA GLY A 65 -9.45 10.09 2.84
C GLY A 65 -7.96 9.94 3.11
N ALA A 66 -7.43 10.79 3.98
CA ALA A 66 -6.00 10.86 4.26
C ALA A 66 -5.44 9.54 4.82
N GLY A 67 -4.41 9.02 4.16
CA GLY A 67 -3.75 7.76 4.49
C GLY A 67 -4.64 6.52 4.35
N GLY A 68 -4.09 5.37 4.65
CA GLY A 68 -4.80 4.09 4.54
C GLY A 68 -5.85 3.87 5.63
N ARG A 69 -6.89 3.11 5.30
CA ARG A 69 -7.91 2.72 6.29
C ARG A 69 -7.38 1.73 7.29
N ILE A 70 -7.86 1.88 8.53
CA ILE A 70 -7.56 0.97 9.63
C ILE A 70 -8.82 0.17 9.97
N GLY A 71 -8.71 -1.17 10.00
CA GLY A 71 -9.72 -2.03 10.60
C GLY A 71 -9.48 -2.20 12.10
N VAL A 72 -10.53 -2.19 12.91
CA VAL A 72 -10.47 -2.41 14.37
C VAL A 72 -11.54 -3.41 14.75
N LEU A 73 -11.13 -4.63 15.13
CA LEU A 73 -12.00 -5.63 15.75
C LEU A 73 -11.76 -5.59 17.26
N ALA A 74 -12.76 -5.18 18.02
CA ALA A 74 -12.67 -4.96 19.47
C ALA A 74 -13.48 -6.00 20.26
N GLY A 75 -13.10 -6.28 21.51
CA GLY A 75 -13.83 -7.16 22.40
C GLY A 75 -12.95 -7.77 23.50
N PRO A 76 -13.49 -8.75 24.27
CA PRO A 76 -12.86 -9.26 25.48
C PRO A 76 -11.49 -9.92 25.26
N ASP A 77 -11.19 -10.39 24.05
CA ASP A 77 -9.88 -10.98 23.73
C ASP A 77 -8.83 -9.90 23.40
N GLY A 78 -9.16 -8.61 23.52
CA GLY A 78 -8.36 -7.47 23.12
C GLY A 78 -8.64 -7.05 21.68
N ILE A 79 -7.82 -6.12 21.17
CA ILE A 79 -8.03 -5.48 19.87
C ILE A 79 -7.15 -6.14 18.81
N PHE A 80 -7.74 -6.44 17.64
CA PHE A 80 -7.03 -6.75 16.40
C PHE A 80 -7.16 -5.57 15.47
N MET A 81 -6.03 -5.08 14.94
CA MET A 81 -5.98 -3.98 13.99
C MET A 81 -5.51 -4.44 12.61
N VAL A 82 -6.01 -3.78 11.58
CA VAL A 82 -5.52 -3.85 10.21
C VAL A 82 -4.94 -2.48 9.86
N ASP A 83 -3.65 -2.47 9.50
CA ASP A 83 -2.86 -1.27 9.17
C ASP A 83 -2.67 -0.25 10.31
N ALA A 84 -1.72 0.66 10.12
CA ALA A 84 -1.20 1.53 11.18
C ALA A 84 -1.16 3.01 10.79
N GLN A 85 -1.57 3.38 9.56
CA GLN A 85 -1.54 4.76 9.08
C GLN A 85 -0.13 5.39 9.05
N TYR A 86 -0.08 6.69 8.80
CA TYR A 86 1.13 7.50 8.93
C TYR A 86 1.60 7.60 10.37
N LEU A 87 2.91 7.63 10.58
CA LEU A 87 3.50 7.80 11.91
C LEU A 87 2.99 9.07 12.62
N GLN A 88 2.84 10.16 11.87
CA GLN A 88 2.50 11.48 12.41
C GLN A 88 1.07 11.57 12.98
N VAL A 89 0.19 10.66 12.60
CA VAL A 89 -1.19 10.60 13.13
C VAL A 89 -1.38 9.51 14.18
N GLY A 90 -0.32 8.79 14.56
CA GLY A 90 -0.37 7.66 15.48
C GLY A 90 -1.13 7.93 16.78
N ASP A 91 -0.88 9.07 17.44
CA ASP A 91 -1.58 9.44 18.67
C ASP A 91 -3.09 9.66 18.44
N LYS A 92 -3.46 10.22 17.28
CA LYS A 92 -4.87 10.41 16.91
C LYS A 92 -5.56 9.08 16.68
N VAL A 93 -4.87 8.13 16.03
CA VAL A 93 -5.36 6.75 15.83
C VAL A 93 -5.52 6.04 17.16
N ILE A 94 -4.52 6.11 18.06
CA ILE A 94 -4.60 5.55 19.41
C ILE A 94 -5.82 6.12 20.15
N SER A 95 -6.01 7.44 20.10
CA SER A 95 -7.16 8.09 20.74
C SER A 95 -8.49 7.58 20.19
N ALA A 96 -8.61 7.40 18.88
CA ALA A 96 -9.80 6.85 18.24
C ALA A 96 -10.05 5.38 18.64
N VAL A 97 -9.01 4.54 18.65
CA VAL A 97 -9.10 3.14 19.08
C VAL A 97 -9.54 3.04 20.55
N ARG A 98 -8.97 3.87 21.43
CA ARG A 98 -9.32 3.88 22.86
C ARG A 98 -10.76 4.32 23.13
N LYS A 99 -11.38 5.12 22.28
CA LYS A 99 -12.81 5.44 22.35
C LYS A 99 -13.70 4.28 21.96
N ILE A 100 -13.21 3.34 21.14
CA ILE A 100 -13.90 2.09 20.77
C ILE A 100 -13.77 1.08 21.89
N ASP A 101 -12.53 0.84 22.34
CA ASP A 101 -12.22 -0.13 23.39
C ASP A 101 -10.91 0.28 24.10
N PRO A 102 -10.89 0.39 25.45
CA PRO A 102 -9.68 0.69 26.21
C PRO A 102 -8.72 -0.51 26.36
N GLY A 103 -9.11 -1.69 25.92
CA GLY A 103 -8.34 -2.93 26.03
C GLY A 103 -7.01 -2.89 25.25
N PRO A 104 -6.16 -3.90 25.45
CA PRO A 104 -4.86 -3.96 24.78
C PRO A 104 -5.00 -4.23 23.28
N ILE A 105 -4.20 -3.52 22.47
CA ILE A 105 -4.02 -3.85 21.05
C ILE A 105 -3.08 -5.06 21.01
N ARG A 106 -3.61 -6.24 20.67
CA ARG A 106 -2.84 -7.50 20.70
C ARG A 106 -2.17 -7.81 19.39
N PHE A 107 -2.88 -7.56 18.29
CA PHE A 107 -2.39 -7.87 16.95
C PHE A 107 -2.60 -6.70 16.01
N LEU A 108 -1.63 -6.48 15.12
CA LEU A 108 -1.70 -5.57 14.01
C LEU A 108 -1.22 -6.31 12.76
N VAL A 109 -2.05 -6.38 11.72
CA VAL A 109 -1.65 -6.93 10.43
C VAL A 109 -1.51 -5.81 9.41
N ASN A 110 -0.46 -5.84 8.59
CA ASN A 110 -0.34 -4.92 7.47
C ASN A 110 -0.87 -5.56 6.18
N THR A 111 -1.67 -4.79 5.45
CA THR A 111 -2.19 -5.18 4.13
C THR A 111 -1.09 -5.19 3.07
N HIS A 112 -0.24 -4.17 3.06
CA HIS A 112 0.89 -4.00 2.12
C HIS A 112 1.93 -3.01 2.68
N ILE A 113 3.01 -2.76 1.93
CA ILE A 113 4.22 -2.10 2.46
C ILE A 113 4.15 -0.57 2.53
N HIS A 114 3.20 0.11 1.88
CA HIS A 114 3.23 1.57 1.77
C HIS A 114 3.18 2.29 3.12
N PRO A 115 3.82 3.48 3.22
CA PRO A 115 3.99 4.18 4.50
C PRO A 115 2.69 4.60 5.18
N ASP A 116 1.66 4.91 4.41
CA ASP A 116 0.32 5.25 4.92
C ASP A 116 -0.46 4.04 5.48
N HIS A 117 0.12 2.84 5.39
CA HIS A 117 -0.38 1.61 6.01
C HIS A 117 0.56 1.08 7.09
N THR A 118 1.88 1.36 7.01
CA THR A 118 2.89 0.73 7.87
C THR A 118 3.70 1.69 8.72
N ALA A 119 3.70 3.00 8.45
CA ALA A 119 4.61 3.92 9.14
C ALA A 119 4.32 4.03 10.65
N GLY A 120 3.07 3.81 11.08
CA GLY A 120 2.66 3.78 12.48
C GLY A 120 3.05 2.49 13.22
N ASN A 121 3.57 1.46 12.58
CA ASN A 121 3.84 0.14 13.18
C ASN A 121 4.60 0.22 14.51
N ALA A 122 5.69 0.99 14.56
CA ALA A 122 6.50 1.11 15.79
C ALA A 122 5.72 1.72 16.97
N THR A 123 4.76 2.60 16.67
CA THR A 123 3.89 3.19 17.69
C THR A 123 3.05 2.13 18.38
N PHE A 124 2.44 1.24 17.59
CA PHE A 124 1.61 0.15 18.12
C PHE A 124 2.42 -0.99 18.72
N ALA A 125 3.60 -1.31 18.17
CA ALA A 125 4.52 -2.28 18.77
C ALA A 125 4.96 -1.87 20.18
N LYS A 126 5.23 -0.58 20.41
CA LYS A 126 5.54 -0.03 21.75
C LYS A 126 4.38 -0.15 22.74
N LEU A 127 3.15 -0.26 22.25
CA LEU A 127 1.95 -0.54 23.07
C LEU A 127 1.71 -2.05 23.29
N GLY A 128 2.61 -2.91 22.79
CA GLY A 128 2.54 -4.37 22.95
C GLY A 128 1.86 -5.11 21.80
N ALA A 129 1.50 -4.45 20.72
CA ALA A 129 0.92 -5.10 19.55
C ALA A 129 1.94 -6.01 18.86
N VAL A 130 1.54 -7.24 18.56
CA VAL A 130 2.30 -8.17 17.72
C VAL A 130 1.97 -7.88 16.27
N ILE A 131 3.00 -7.52 15.47
CA ILE A 131 2.81 -7.17 14.06
C ILE A 131 2.91 -8.42 13.20
N LEU A 132 1.92 -8.61 12.30
CA LEU A 132 1.85 -9.70 11.33
C LEU A 132 1.89 -9.12 9.91
N ALA A 133 2.56 -9.80 8.99
CA ALA A 133 2.48 -9.49 7.55
C ALA A 133 2.97 -10.66 6.71
N ARG A 134 2.87 -10.51 5.39
CA ARG A 134 3.57 -11.36 4.44
C ARG A 134 5.09 -11.26 4.62
N GLU A 135 5.82 -12.37 4.38
CA GLU A 135 7.29 -12.37 4.44
C GLU A 135 7.88 -11.37 3.44
N GLU A 136 7.32 -11.28 2.24
CA GLU A 136 7.78 -10.36 1.19
C GLU A 136 7.64 -8.89 1.62
N LEU A 137 6.59 -8.55 2.40
CA LEU A 137 6.44 -7.22 2.98
C LEU A 137 7.58 -6.93 3.97
N ARG A 138 7.84 -7.86 4.88
CA ARG A 138 8.92 -7.73 5.87
C ARG A 138 10.28 -7.57 5.19
N GLU A 139 10.58 -8.38 4.18
CA GLU A 139 11.80 -8.25 3.37
C GLU A 139 11.88 -6.90 2.66
N GLY A 140 10.76 -6.40 2.11
CA GLY A 140 10.66 -5.07 1.52
C GLY A 140 10.99 -3.98 2.54
N MET A 141 10.43 -4.05 3.74
CA MET A 141 10.72 -3.11 4.83
C MET A 141 12.20 -3.13 5.25
N LEU A 142 12.82 -4.30 5.29
CA LEU A 142 14.26 -4.43 5.59
C LEU A 142 15.14 -3.74 4.54
N ARG A 143 14.75 -3.76 3.26
CA ARG A 143 15.49 -3.08 2.19
C ARG A 143 15.38 -1.55 2.27
N THR A 144 14.25 -1.05 2.72
CA THR A 144 13.94 0.39 2.74
C THR A 144 14.14 1.05 4.10
N ALA A 145 14.13 0.26 5.17
CA ALA A 145 14.19 0.75 6.54
C ALA A 145 15.64 0.79 7.04
N GLY A 146 16.32 1.89 6.85
CA GLY A 146 17.48 2.22 7.68
C GLY A 146 17.05 2.49 9.12
N GLY A 147 16.23 1.59 9.78
CA GLY A 147 15.55 2.09 10.92
C GLY A 147 15.16 1.15 12.04
N ASP A 148 14.16 1.55 12.75
CA ASP A 148 13.66 1.00 14.00
C ASP A 148 13.15 -0.44 13.80
N PRO A 149 13.79 -1.46 14.39
CA PRO A 149 13.32 -2.85 14.32
C PRO A 149 11.88 -3.04 14.80
N ALA A 150 11.39 -2.15 15.69
CA ALA A 150 10.02 -2.19 16.18
C ALA A 150 8.96 -1.98 15.09
N ARG A 151 9.34 -1.48 13.90
CA ARG A 151 8.44 -1.36 12.75
C ARG A 151 8.18 -2.68 12.03
N LEU A 152 9.07 -3.67 12.21
CA LEU A 152 9.06 -4.89 11.41
C LEU A 152 8.01 -5.88 11.94
N PRO A 153 7.28 -6.55 11.03
CA PRO A 153 6.47 -7.70 11.40
C PRO A 153 7.29 -8.78 12.08
N VAL A 154 6.79 -9.33 13.20
CA VAL A 154 7.46 -10.40 13.96
C VAL A 154 6.87 -11.78 13.67
N ILE A 155 5.62 -11.82 13.19
CA ILE A 155 5.00 -13.04 12.66
C ILE A 155 4.82 -12.83 11.16
N THR A 156 5.42 -13.72 10.37
CA THR A 156 5.29 -13.68 8.93
C THR A 156 4.66 -14.97 8.39
N TYR A 157 4.03 -14.85 7.22
CA TYR A 157 3.42 -15.96 6.50
C TYR A 157 3.65 -15.81 4.99
N GLY A 158 3.74 -16.94 4.30
CA GLY A 158 3.93 -17.00 2.85
C GLY A 158 2.62 -17.17 2.07
N MET A 159 2.75 -17.45 0.76
CA MET A 159 1.62 -17.91 -0.06
C MET A 159 1.15 -19.27 0.40
N GLY A 160 -0.16 -19.51 0.33
CA GLY A 160 -0.78 -20.78 0.68
C GLY A 160 -2.16 -20.58 1.29
N GLU A 161 -2.53 -21.45 2.22
CA GLU A 161 -3.79 -21.33 2.95
C GLU A 161 -3.81 -20.08 3.82
N PRO A 162 -4.97 -19.42 3.97
CA PRO A 162 -5.10 -18.25 4.84
C PRO A 162 -4.71 -18.54 6.28
N LEU A 163 -3.92 -17.64 6.88
CA LEU A 163 -3.70 -17.67 8.31
C LEU A 163 -4.99 -17.22 9.02
N LYS A 164 -5.44 -18.01 10.00
CA LYS A 164 -6.72 -17.78 10.71
C LYS A 164 -6.48 -17.41 12.17
N LEU A 165 -7.04 -16.29 12.58
CA LEU A 165 -7.15 -15.90 13.99
C LEU A 165 -8.61 -15.97 14.40
N ARG A 166 -8.86 -16.47 15.62
CA ARG A 166 -10.20 -16.51 16.23
C ARG A 166 -10.17 -15.70 17.49
N MET A 167 -10.89 -14.59 17.49
CA MET A 167 -10.98 -13.69 18.64
C MET A 167 -12.24 -12.83 18.56
N ASN A 168 -12.72 -12.40 19.70
CA ASN A 168 -13.91 -11.55 19.83
C ASN A 168 -15.16 -12.11 19.11
N GLY A 169 -15.30 -13.44 19.06
CA GLY A 169 -16.40 -14.09 18.34
C GLY A 169 -16.29 -14.06 16.82
N GLU A 170 -15.15 -13.61 16.28
CA GLU A 170 -14.89 -13.50 14.84
C GLU A 170 -13.82 -14.51 14.39
N THR A 171 -13.89 -14.95 13.14
CA THR A 171 -12.81 -15.62 12.44
C THR A 171 -12.20 -14.65 11.44
N VAL A 172 -10.98 -14.18 11.73
CA VAL A 172 -10.22 -13.31 10.83
C VAL A 172 -9.32 -14.19 9.97
N GLU A 173 -9.48 -14.10 8.65
CA GLU A 173 -8.63 -14.77 7.67
C GLU A 173 -7.68 -13.77 7.02
N LEU A 174 -6.37 -14.01 7.17
CA LEU A 174 -5.32 -13.28 6.45
C LEU A 174 -5.05 -14.05 5.16
N ILE A 175 -5.57 -13.55 4.06
CA ILE A 175 -5.54 -14.22 2.75
C ILE A 175 -4.37 -13.65 1.96
N PRO A 176 -3.29 -14.45 1.73
CA PRO A 176 -2.15 -13.98 0.95
C PRO A 176 -2.55 -13.75 -0.51
N VAL A 177 -2.15 -12.60 -1.05
CA VAL A 177 -2.38 -12.23 -2.43
C VAL A 177 -1.05 -12.29 -3.18
N ARG A 178 -1.05 -12.88 -4.37
CA ARG A 178 0.12 -12.81 -5.24
C ARG A 178 0.37 -11.35 -5.61
N ALA A 179 1.65 -10.95 -5.64
CA ALA A 179 2.12 -9.62 -6.00
C ALA A 179 1.14 -8.82 -6.88
N ALA A 180 0.25 -8.04 -6.26
CA ALA A 180 -0.80 -7.27 -6.93
C ALA A 180 -0.45 -5.78 -6.94
N HIS A 181 -0.85 -5.03 -5.91
CA HIS A 181 -0.47 -3.64 -5.72
C HIS A 181 1.01 -3.52 -5.33
N THR A 182 1.45 -4.39 -4.41
CA THR A 182 2.87 -4.59 -4.03
C THR A 182 3.21 -6.07 -3.99
N GLY A 183 4.44 -6.42 -3.59
CA GLY A 183 4.89 -7.81 -3.53
C GLY A 183 4.31 -8.63 -2.39
N GLY A 184 3.86 -7.98 -1.32
CA GLY A 184 3.46 -8.63 -0.07
C GLY A 184 2.02 -8.37 0.35
N ASP A 185 1.10 -8.25 -0.60
CA ASP A 185 -0.29 -7.89 -0.32
C ASP A 185 -1.05 -9.00 0.41
N THR A 186 -1.97 -8.58 1.28
CA THR A 186 -2.89 -9.45 2.04
C THR A 186 -4.29 -8.86 2.04
N MET A 187 -5.29 -9.68 1.74
CA MET A 187 -6.70 -9.37 2.07
C MET A 187 -7.02 -9.84 3.48
N ILE A 188 -7.80 -9.08 4.21
CA ILE A 188 -8.27 -9.45 5.55
C ILE A 188 -9.78 -9.66 5.49
N ARG A 189 -10.21 -10.92 5.73
CA ARG A 189 -11.62 -11.28 5.77
C ARG A 189 -12.08 -11.48 7.19
N PHE A 190 -13.13 -10.77 7.58
CA PHE A 190 -13.90 -10.98 8.79
C PHE A 190 -15.11 -11.82 8.41
N VAL A 191 -15.04 -13.12 8.73
CA VAL A 191 -15.96 -14.14 8.17
C VAL A 191 -17.38 -13.93 8.66
N ASN A 192 -17.57 -13.72 9.97
CA ASN A 192 -18.91 -13.60 10.57
C ASN A 192 -19.54 -12.23 10.29
N ALA A 193 -18.72 -11.18 10.18
CA ALA A 193 -19.18 -9.84 9.81
C ALA A 193 -19.48 -9.71 8.30
N ASP A 194 -19.07 -10.68 7.47
CA ASP A 194 -19.14 -10.66 6.00
C ASP A 194 -18.47 -9.41 5.39
N VAL A 195 -17.25 -9.12 5.85
CA VAL A 195 -16.45 -7.96 5.44
C VAL A 195 -15.08 -8.44 4.93
N ILE A 196 -14.60 -7.84 3.84
CA ILE A 196 -13.24 -8.06 3.33
C ILE A 196 -12.55 -6.72 3.12
N MET A 197 -11.42 -6.49 3.79
CA MET A 197 -10.50 -5.40 3.46
C MET A 197 -9.58 -5.87 2.34
N VAL A 198 -9.59 -5.16 1.22
CA VAL A 198 -8.87 -5.57 0.01
C VAL A 198 -7.52 -4.86 -0.16
N GLY A 199 -7.19 -3.88 0.70
CA GLY A 199 -6.00 -3.04 0.50
C GLY A 199 -6.11 -2.21 -0.78
N ASP A 200 -4.97 -1.94 -1.43
CA ASP A 200 -4.87 -0.95 -2.51
C ASP A 200 -4.87 -1.52 -3.92
N PHE A 201 -5.03 -2.85 -4.10
CA PHE A 201 -5.18 -3.39 -5.44
C PHE A 201 -6.53 -3.04 -6.10
N TYR A 202 -7.49 -2.54 -5.34
CA TYR A 202 -8.67 -1.84 -5.82
C TYR A 202 -8.68 -0.40 -5.27
N ARG A 203 -8.96 0.56 -6.13
CA ARG A 203 -9.18 1.94 -5.73
C ARG A 203 -10.28 2.58 -6.59
N ASN A 204 -11.07 3.44 -5.99
CA ASN A 204 -12.16 4.14 -6.67
C ASN A 204 -11.87 5.63 -6.91
N PHE A 205 -10.62 6.04 -6.72
CA PHE A 205 -10.11 7.36 -7.07
C PHE A 205 -8.78 7.21 -7.83
N GLY A 206 -8.71 7.70 -9.05
CA GLY A 206 -7.58 7.49 -9.97
C GLY A 206 -7.59 6.11 -10.62
N TYR A 207 -6.72 5.94 -11.61
CA TYR A 207 -6.44 4.65 -12.24
C TYR A 207 -5.66 3.73 -11.32
N PRO A 208 -5.64 2.40 -11.55
CA PRO A 208 -4.88 1.47 -10.74
C PRO A 208 -3.44 1.93 -10.52
N PHE A 209 -2.98 1.85 -9.29
CA PHE A 209 -1.58 2.04 -8.96
C PHE A 209 -0.97 0.67 -8.60
N ILE A 210 -0.09 0.17 -9.47
CA ILE A 210 0.65 -1.07 -9.26
C ILE A 210 2.10 -0.67 -9.08
N ASP A 211 2.61 -0.86 -7.87
CA ASP A 211 3.97 -0.48 -7.50
C ASP A 211 4.95 -1.61 -7.85
N VAL A 212 5.38 -1.60 -9.11
CA VAL A 212 6.33 -2.58 -9.63
C VAL A 212 7.67 -2.53 -8.90
N ALA A 213 8.08 -1.34 -8.43
CA ALA A 213 9.33 -1.17 -7.70
C ALA A 213 9.31 -1.92 -6.35
N ASN A 214 8.15 -2.00 -5.72
CA ASN A 214 7.91 -2.80 -4.52
C ASN A 214 7.31 -4.18 -4.82
N GLY A 215 7.43 -4.68 -6.04
CA GLY A 215 7.09 -6.05 -6.41
C GLY A 215 5.65 -6.28 -6.88
N GLY A 216 4.86 -5.23 -7.07
CA GLY A 216 3.51 -5.33 -7.65
C GLY A 216 3.52 -5.79 -9.12
N SER A 217 2.42 -6.35 -9.60
CA SER A 217 2.28 -6.79 -10.99
C SER A 217 0.85 -6.67 -11.51
N LEU A 218 0.74 -6.40 -12.81
CA LEU A 218 -0.57 -6.33 -13.50
C LEU A 218 -1.31 -7.67 -13.42
N LYS A 219 -0.58 -8.76 -13.62
CA LYS A 219 -1.13 -10.14 -13.51
C LYS A 219 -1.65 -10.41 -12.11
N GLY A 220 -0.86 -10.10 -11.08
CA GLY A 220 -1.27 -10.29 -9.70
C GLY A 220 -2.47 -9.42 -9.31
N ALA A 221 -2.55 -8.17 -9.81
CA ALA A 221 -3.70 -7.32 -9.58
C ALA A 221 -5.00 -7.92 -10.16
N LEU A 222 -4.95 -8.46 -11.38
CA LEU A 222 -6.10 -9.15 -11.98
C LEU A 222 -6.45 -10.43 -11.22
N GLU A 223 -5.47 -11.25 -10.81
CA GLU A 223 -5.68 -12.45 -10.00
C GLU A 223 -6.30 -12.10 -8.62
N ALA A 224 -5.90 -10.98 -8.00
CA ALA A 224 -6.46 -10.51 -6.73
C ALA A 224 -7.94 -10.10 -6.87
N LEU A 225 -8.30 -9.41 -7.96
CA LEU A 225 -9.68 -9.06 -8.27
C LEU A 225 -10.52 -10.33 -8.50
N ASP A 226 -10.00 -11.30 -9.26
CA ASP A 226 -10.68 -12.58 -9.50
C ASP A 226 -10.88 -13.38 -8.21
N LEU A 227 -9.87 -13.43 -7.34
CA LEU A 227 -9.96 -14.08 -6.04
C LEU A 227 -11.01 -13.38 -5.15
N THR A 228 -11.02 -12.04 -5.12
CA THR A 228 -12.02 -11.28 -4.37
C THR A 228 -13.43 -11.59 -4.87
N MET A 229 -13.67 -11.60 -6.18
CA MET A 229 -14.97 -11.98 -6.74
C MET A 229 -15.38 -13.42 -6.41
N LYS A 230 -14.43 -14.34 -6.29
CA LYS A 230 -14.66 -15.75 -5.94
C LYS A 230 -15.11 -15.92 -4.49
N ILE A 231 -14.49 -15.17 -3.55
CA ILE A 231 -14.73 -15.35 -2.10
C ILE A 231 -15.81 -14.42 -1.54
N ALA A 232 -16.08 -13.28 -2.19
CA ALA A 232 -17.11 -12.36 -1.78
C ALA A 232 -18.50 -12.85 -2.18
N GLY A 233 -19.41 -12.91 -1.22
CA GLY A 233 -20.84 -13.13 -1.45
C GLY A 233 -21.53 -11.89 -2.02
N PRO A 234 -22.84 -11.99 -2.31
CA PRO A 234 -23.60 -10.87 -2.88
C PRO A 234 -23.74 -9.68 -1.91
N ASN A 235 -23.68 -9.93 -0.60
CA ASN A 235 -23.83 -8.92 0.44
C ASN A 235 -22.50 -8.54 1.11
N THR A 236 -21.42 -9.21 0.77
CA THR A 236 -20.10 -8.94 1.35
C THR A 236 -19.72 -7.48 1.13
N LYS A 237 -19.43 -6.77 2.22
CA LYS A 237 -18.89 -5.41 2.16
C LYS A 237 -17.40 -5.48 1.87
N LEU A 238 -16.97 -4.89 0.77
CA LEU A 238 -15.57 -4.78 0.39
C LEU A 238 -15.05 -3.39 0.75
N ILE A 239 -13.89 -3.36 1.38
CA ILE A 239 -13.28 -2.14 1.92
C ILE A 239 -11.91 -1.96 1.29
N PRO A 240 -11.77 -1.06 0.31
CA PRO A 240 -10.48 -0.64 -0.21
C PRO A 240 -9.65 0.09 0.84
N GLY A 241 -8.33 0.14 0.66
CA GLY A 241 -7.45 0.92 1.53
C GLY A 241 -7.78 2.42 1.51
N HIS A 242 -8.33 2.92 0.41
CA HIS A 242 -8.79 4.30 0.24
C HIS A 242 -10.16 4.35 -0.43
N GLY A 243 -10.84 5.49 -0.32
CA GLY A 243 -12.09 5.76 -1.01
C GLY A 243 -13.34 5.18 -0.33
N THR A 244 -14.37 4.89 -1.09
CA THR A 244 -15.66 4.41 -0.59
C THR A 244 -15.72 2.89 -0.47
N TYR A 245 -16.64 2.38 0.35
CA TYR A 245 -16.95 0.95 0.39
C TYR A 245 -17.59 0.51 -0.91
N ILE A 246 -17.30 -0.71 -1.32
CA ILE A 246 -17.75 -1.30 -2.57
C ILE A 246 -18.41 -2.66 -2.36
N LYS A 247 -19.07 -3.14 -3.39
CA LYS A 247 -19.66 -4.48 -3.49
C LYS A 247 -18.90 -5.29 -4.55
N ARG A 248 -19.11 -6.58 -4.53
CA ARG A 248 -18.57 -7.50 -5.54
C ARG A 248 -18.87 -7.03 -6.98
N THR A 249 -20.05 -6.46 -7.23
CA THR A 249 -20.47 -5.94 -8.56
C THR A 249 -19.61 -4.77 -9.05
N ASP A 250 -18.97 -4.03 -8.17
CA ASP A 250 -18.15 -2.88 -8.53
C ASP A 250 -16.76 -3.29 -9.04
N ILE A 251 -16.32 -4.53 -8.72
CA ILE A 251 -15.07 -5.09 -9.20
C ILE A 251 -15.11 -5.37 -10.70
N VAL A 252 -16.24 -5.82 -11.24
CA VAL A 252 -16.37 -6.22 -12.65
C VAL A 252 -15.97 -5.09 -13.60
N PRO A 253 -16.60 -3.89 -13.55
CA PRO A 253 -16.23 -2.80 -14.44
C PRO A 253 -14.79 -2.30 -14.23
N TYR A 254 -14.27 -2.38 -13.02
CA TYR A 254 -12.87 -2.02 -12.74
C TYR A 254 -11.89 -3.00 -13.40
N ARG A 255 -12.14 -4.30 -13.28
CA ARG A 255 -11.38 -5.36 -13.93
C ARG A 255 -11.46 -5.25 -15.46
N ASP A 256 -12.65 -5.02 -16.00
CA ASP A 256 -12.87 -4.89 -17.45
C ASP A 256 -12.14 -3.68 -18.02
N MET A 257 -12.08 -2.58 -17.29
CA MET A 257 -11.27 -1.40 -17.64
C MET A 257 -9.78 -1.76 -17.72
N ILE A 258 -9.24 -2.48 -16.73
CA ILE A 258 -7.83 -2.92 -16.73
C ILE A 258 -7.54 -3.79 -17.97
N LEU A 259 -8.39 -4.78 -18.23
CA LEU A 259 -8.25 -5.69 -19.38
C LEU A 259 -8.37 -4.95 -20.73
N GLY A 260 -9.29 -4.00 -20.83
CA GLY A 260 -9.46 -3.19 -22.05
C GLY A 260 -8.24 -2.32 -22.34
N VAL A 261 -7.67 -1.66 -21.33
CA VAL A 261 -6.42 -0.89 -21.47
C VAL A 261 -5.27 -1.82 -21.81
N GLN A 262 -5.13 -2.97 -21.12
CA GLN A 262 -4.09 -3.96 -21.40
C GLN A 262 -4.15 -4.44 -22.86
N ALA A 263 -5.31 -4.83 -23.34
CA ALA A 263 -5.49 -5.31 -24.71
C ALA A 263 -5.11 -4.25 -25.76
N LYS A 264 -5.50 -3.00 -25.53
CA LYS A 264 -5.16 -1.89 -26.43
C LYS A 264 -3.67 -1.59 -26.44
N VAL A 265 -3.04 -1.55 -25.28
CA VAL A 265 -1.58 -1.37 -25.17
C VAL A 265 -0.84 -2.51 -25.86
N GLN A 266 -1.26 -3.76 -25.63
CA GLN A 266 -0.67 -4.94 -26.25
C GLN A 266 -0.78 -4.88 -27.80
N GLN A 267 -1.93 -4.47 -28.33
CA GLN A 267 -2.12 -4.26 -29.77
C GLN A 267 -1.14 -3.24 -30.32
N MET A 268 -0.94 -2.13 -29.62
CA MET A 268 -0.02 -1.05 -30.06
C MET A 268 1.44 -1.50 -29.98
N ILE A 269 1.83 -2.26 -28.95
CA ILE A 269 3.17 -2.86 -28.85
C ILE A 269 3.43 -3.80 -30.05
N ALA A 270 2.45 -4.64 -30.42
CA ALA A 270 2.55 -5.53 -31.57
C ALA A 270 2.71 -4.77 -32.92
N GLN A 271 2.24 -3.53 -32.97
CA GLN A 271 2.43 -2.62 -34.12
C GLN A 271 3.76 -1.84 -34.06
N GLY A 272 4.63 -2.14 -33.10
CA GLY A 272 5.93 -1.47 -32.94
C GLY A 272 5.85 -0.08 -32.30
N LYS A 273 4.72 0.30 -31.69
CA LYS A 273 4.54 1.60 -31.07
C LYS A 273 5.39 1.76 -29.80
N SER A 274 6.02 2.92 -29.67
CA SER A 274 6.75 3.32 -28.48
C SER A 274 5.83 3.69 -27.33
N GLU A 275 6.35 3.73 -26.09
CA GLU A 275 5.63 4.19 -24.90
C GLU A 275 5.03 5.58 -25.11
N THR A 276 5.80 6.52 -25.70
CA THR A 276 5.34 7.86 -26.00
C THR A 276 4.14 7.88 -26.95
N GLU A 277 4.14 7.04 -27.99
CA GLU A 277 3.01 6.92 -28.93
C GLU A 277 1.78 6.30 -28.27
N VAL A 278 1.98 5.32 -27.35
CA VAL A 278 0.87 4.70 -26.60
C VAL A 278 0.24 5.71 -25.65
N LEU A 279 1.04 6.50 -24.95
CA LEU A 279 0.54 7.57 -24.07
C LEU A 279 -0.22 8.64 -24.87
N ALA A 280 0.32 9.06 -26.03
CA ALA A 280 -0.33 10.04 -26.91
C ALA A 280 -1.68 9.56 -27.47
N ALA A 281 -1.86 8.24 -27.62
CA ALA A 281 -3.09 7.63 -28.12
C ALA A 281 -4.26 7.67 -27.11
N LYS A 282 -4.03 8.09 -25.84
CA LYS A 282 -5.05 8.23 -24.80
C LYS A 282 -5.93 6.98 -24.67
N VAL A 283 -5.31 5.82 -24.52
CA VAL A 283 -5.99 4.50 -24.50
C VAL A 283 -7.01 4.35 -23.37
N THR A 284 -6.95 5.21 -22.35
CA THR A 284 -7.91 5.28 -21.23
C THR A 284 -9.17 6.08 -21.51
N ALA A 285 -9.22 6.87 -22.60
CA ALA A 285 -10.32 7.78 -22.92
C ALA A 285 -11.74 7.18 -22.80
N PRO A 286 -11.98 5.89 -23.18
CA PRO A 286 -13.31 5.27 -23.00
C PRO A 286 -13.76 5.14 -21.54
N TYR A 287 -12.83 5.25 -20.60
CA TYR A 287 -13.05 5.02 -19.16
C TYR A 287 -12.95 6.29 -18.33
N ASP A 288 -12.29 7.35 -18.83
CA ASP A 288 -11.92 8.55 -18.06
C ASP A 288 -13.11 9.20 -17.33
N ALA A 289 -14.27 9.25 -17.96
CA ALA A 289 -15.49 9.79 -17.36
C ALA A 289 -16.03 8.97 -16.15
N LYS A 290 -15.56 7.71 -16.00
CA LYS A 290 -15.98 6.79 -14.93
C LYS A 290 -14.92 6.61 -13.85
N VAL A 291 -13.76 7.25 -14.00
CA VAL A 291 -12.64 7.16 -13.06
C VAL A 291 -12.39 8.52 -12.42
N PRO A 292 -13.05 8.82 -11.27
CA PRO A 292 -12.82 10.07 -10.54
C PRO A 292 -11.32 10.26 -10.28
N GLY A 293 -10.79 11.47 -10.54
CA GLY A 293 -9.37 11.75 -10.34
C GLY A 293 -8.40 11.11 -11.35
N GLY A 294 -8.91 10.36 -12.36
CA GLY A 294 -8.08 9.66 -13.34
C GLY A 294 -7.17 10.58 -14.17
N LEU A 295 -7.59 11.81 -14.40
CA LEU A 295 -6.83 12.81 -15.15
C LEU A 295 -6.08 13.81 -14.24
N LEU A 296 -6.13 13.64 -12.91
CA LEU A 296 -5.35 14.47 -12.00
C LEU A 296 -3.86 14.13 -12.07
N PRO A 297 -2.99 15.11 -11.76
CA PRO A 297 -1.55 14.91 -11.76
C PRO A 297 -1.11 13.76 -10.86
N ALA A 298 -0.20 12.92 -11.35
CA ALA A 298 0.37 11.79 -10.63
C ALA A 298 1.79 11.50 -11.15
N GLY A 299 2.80 12.07 -10.50
CA GLY A 299 4.19 12.00 -10.98
C GLY A 299 4.37 12.74 -12.32
N ASN A 300 5.05 12.10 -13.25
CA ASN A 300 5.30 12.64 -14.60
C ASN A 300 4.09 12.41 -15.52
N GLY A 301 2.95 13.04 -15.25
CA GLY A 301 1.74 12.91 -16.03
C GLY A 301 0.49 12.85 -15.17
N THR A 302 -0.56 12.25 -15.69
CA THR A 302 -1.80 11.98 -14.96
C THR A 302 -1.80 10.58 -14.32
N SER A 303 -2.79 10.29 -13.48
CA SER A 303 -3.02 8.93 -12.98
C SER A 303 -3.24 7.92 -14.12
N ALA A 304 -3.93 8.34 -15.19
CA ALA A 304 -4.09 7.55 -16.42
C ALA A 304 -2.75 7.29 -17.11
N ASP A 305 -1.91 8.32 -17.29
CA ASP A 305 -0.60 8.17 -17.94
C ASP A 305 0.31 7.24 -17.13
N ARG A 306 0.30 7.35 -15.79
CA ARG A 306 1.06 6.46 -14.89
C ARG A 306 0.62 5.00 -15.06
N PHE A 307 -0.67 4.74 -15.09
CA PHE A 307 -1.23 3.40 -15.28
C PHE A 307 -0.85 2.82 -16.65
N VAL A 308 -1.05 3.58 -17.73
CA VAL A 308 -0.71 3.16 -19.11
C VAL A 308 0.78 2.86 -19.26
N ARG A 309 1.65 3.69 -18.68
CA ARG A 309 3.10 3.47 -18.68
C ARG A 309 3.46 2.16 -17.98
N MET A 310 2.90 1.91 -16.81
CA MET A 310 3.10 0.66 -16.07
C MET A 310 2.63 -0.55 -16.89
N VAL A 311 1.44 -0.50 -17.51
CA VAL A 311 0.94 -1.58 -18.38
C VAL A 311 1.88 -1.82 -19.55
N TYR A 312 2.35 -0.76 -20.22
CA TYR A 312 3.29 -0.86 -21.34
C TYR A 312 4.58 -1.58 -20.91
N GLN A 313 5.18 -1.17 -19.80
CA GLN A 313 6.43 -1.73 -19.29
C GLN A 313 6.27 -3.21 -18.91
N GLN A 314 5.21 -3.56 -18.19
CA GLN A 314 4.93 -4.95 -17.81
C GLN A 314 4.76 -5.87 -19.04
N LEU A 315 4.07 -5.40 -20.07
CA LEU A 315 3.85 -6.18 -21.31
C LEU A 315 5.12 -6.31 -22.16
N LYS A 316 5.99 -5.29 -22.16
CA LYS A 316 7.30 -5.33 -22.86
C LYS A 316 8.27 -6.29 -22.19
N ASP A 317 8.24 -6.38 -20.85
CA ASP A 317 9.11 -7.25 -20.05
C ASP A 317 8.61 -8.71 -20.02
N GLY A 318 7.46 -9.00 -20.62
CA GLY A 318 6.84 -10.33 -20.61
C GLY A 318 6.31 -10.76 -19.24
N LYS A 319 5.92 -9.80 -18.41
CA LYS A 319 5.44 -10.01 -17.02
C LYS A 319 3.91 -9.91 -16.90
#